data_d6aafb45febfdd477cf460f4732d0d07
#
_entry.id   d6aafb45febfdd477cf460f4732d0d07
#
_cell.length_a   1.000
_cell.length_b   1.000
_cell.length_c   1.000
_cell.angle_alpha   90.00
_cell.angle_beta   90.00
_cell.angle_gamma   90.00
#
_symmetry.space_group_name_H-M   'P 1'
#
loop_
_entity.id
_entity.type
_entity.pdbx_description
1 polymer ?
#
loop_
_entity_poly.entity_id
_entity_poly.type
_entity_poly.pdbx_seq_one_letter_code
_entity_poly.pdbx_strand_id
1 'polypeptide(L)'
;MQGKKEAQRRLQPVVELRKDGASYAYSVRAPRSKGVIPPSSYSNSGFSTLADCLLDVARALGGDFKRIYVRLDTYCVGERDIAELKAAPEEVAAELKTDSLAARAAEEASALVLETERFNGR
;
A
#
# COMPACT_ATOMS: atom_id res chain seq x y z
N MET A 1 17.59 -14.20 -17.95
CA MET A 1 17.69 -13.13 -16.96
C MET A 1 16.43 -12.34 -16.77
N GLN A 2 15.56 -12.30 -17.75
CA GLN A 2 14.24 -11.69 -17.59
C GLN A 2 13.38 -12.42 -16.57
N GLY A 3 13.55 -13.73 -16.44
CA GLY A 3 12.81 -14.52 -15.47
C GLY A 3 13.07 -14.13 -14.02
N LYS A 4 14.27 -13.65 -13.70
CA LYS A 4 14.59 -13.19 -12.35
C LYS A 4 13.84 -11.92 -11.98
N LYS A 5 13.68 -10.99 -12.92
CA LYS A 5 12.93 -9.76 -12.69
C LYS A 5 11.45 -10.04 -12.48
N GLU A 6 10.89 -10.95 -13.25
CA GLU A 6 9.50 -11.35 -13.09
C GLU A 6 9.28 -12.05 -11.76
N ALA A 7 10.19 -12.93 -11.35
CA ALA A 7 10.13 -13.60 -10.08
C ALA A 7 10.19 -12.60 -8.92
N GLN A 8 11.04 -11.58 -9.02
CA GLN A 8 11.14 -10.53 -8.00
C GLN A 8 9.86 -9.69 -7.92
N ARG A 9 9.23 -9.41 -9.06
CA ARG A 9 7.94 -8.70 -9.07
C ARG A 9 6.84 -9.51 -8.39
N ARG A 10 6.83 -10.82 -8.64
CA ARG A 10 5.85 -11.73 -8.01
C ARG A 10 6.05 -11.83 -6.50
N LEU A 11 7.26 -11.58 -6.03
CA LEU A 11 7.58 -11.64 -4.61
C LEU A 11 7.37 -10.31 -3.89
N GLN A 12 6.86 -9.33 -4.60
CA GLN A 12 6.66 -7.99 -4.03
C GLN A 12 5.51 -8.02 -3.00
N PRO A 13 5.77 -7.61 -1.75
CA PRO A 13 4.72 -7.65 -0.73
C PRO A 13 3.70 -6.54 -0.90
N VAL A 14 2.52 -6.76 -0.36
CA VAL A 14 1.47 -5.75 -0.27
C VAL A 14 1.47 -5.21 1.15
N VAL A 15 1.63 -3.91 1.27
CA VAL A 15 1.57 -3.21 2.55
C VAL A 15 0.24 -2.48 2.63
N GLU A 16 -0.57 -2.86 3.59
CA GLU A 16 -1.84 -2.21 3.84
C GLU A 16 -1.69 -1.23 4.98
N LEU A 17 -1.89 0.04 4.67
CA LEU A 17 -1.81 1.14 5.62
C LEU A 17 -3.23 1.57 5.98
N ARG A 18 -3.45 1.88 7.24
CA ARG A 18 -4.76 2.34 7.68
C ARG A 18 -4.63 3.33 8.83
N LYS A 19 -5.60 4.20 8.90
CA LYS A 19 -5.74 5.11 10.03
C LYS A 19 -6.63 4.42 11.08
N ASP A 20 -6.14 4.35 12.29
CA ASP A 20 -6.82 3.70 13.40
C ASP A 20 -6.99 4.74 14.51
N GLY A 21 -8.13 5.43 14.50
CA GLY A 21 -8.36 6.55 15.42
C GLY A 21 -7.38 7.68 15.15
N ALA A 22 -6.59 8.05 16.15
CA ALA A 22 -5.59 9.11 16.05
C ALA A 22 -4.22 8.62 15.58
N SER A 23 -4.07 7.32 15.34
CA SER A 23 -2.80 6.73 14.97
C SER A 23 -2.88 6.01 13.63
N TYR A 24 -1.72 5.58 13.12
CA TYR A 24 -1.62 4.80 11.90
C TYR A 24 -1.09 3.42 12.20
N ALA A 25 -1.50 2.48 11.37
CA ALA A 25 -1.09 1.09 11.48
C ALA A 25 -0.83 0.52 10.08
N TYR A 26 -0.07 -0.54 10.01
CA TYR A 26 0.09 -1.27 8.75
C TYR A 26 0.12 -2.77 8.99
N SER A 27 -0.21 -3.51 7.95
CA SER A 27 -0.03 -4.94 7.90
C SER A 27 0.62 -5.31 6.57
N VAL A 28 1.40 -6.38 6.58
CA VAL A 28 2.15 -6.82 5.42
C VAL A 28 1.63 -8.20 4.99
N ARG A 29 1.31 -8.32 3.72
CA ARG A 29 1.06 -9.60 3.09
C ARG A 29 2.19 -9.85 2.11
N ALA A 30 3.08 -10.74 2.46
CA ALA A 30 4.16 -11.10 1.56
C ALA A 30 3.76 -12.31 0.75
N PRO A 31 4.16 -12.37 -0.51
CA PRO A 31 3.87 -13.52 -1.35
C PRO A 31 4.60 -14.74 -0.83
N ARG A 32 3.96 -15.89 -0.90
CA ARG A 32 4.59 -17.15 -0.54
C ARG A 32 5.55 -17.54 -1.64
N SER A 33 6.79 -17.77 -1.26
CA SER A 33 7.82 -18.25 -2.15
C SER A 33 8.60 -19.34 -1.45
N LYS A 34 9.06 -20.32 -2.21
CA LYS A 34 9.95 -21.35 -1.70
C LYS A 34 11.20 -20.71 -1.10
N GLY A 35 11.45 -20.99 0.16
CA GLY A 35 12.66 -20.55 0.84
C GLY A 35 12.59 -19.15 1.43
N VAL A 36 11.57 -18.39 1.11
CA VAL A 36 11.32 -17.11 1.76
C VAL A 36 10.10 -17.31 2.65
N ILE A 37 10.31 -17.20 3.93
CA ILE A 37 9.19 -17.18 4.87
C ILE A 37 9.04 -15.74 5.31
N PRO A 38 8.37 -14.91 4.53
CA PRO A 38 8.09 -13.59 5.02
C PRO A 38 7.11 -13.74 6.16
N PRO A 39 7.15 -12.86 7.15
CA PRO A 39 6.12 -12.85 8.15
C PRO A 39 4.81 -12.48 7.48
N SER A 40 4.09 -13.48 7.01
CA SER A 40 2.84 -13.31 6.27
C SER A 40 1.76 -12.61 7.11
N SER A 41 2.06 -12.38 8.37
CA SER A 41 1.14 -11.72 9.29
C SER A 41 1.81 -10.58 10.06
N TYR A 42 2.91 -10.04 9.53
CA TYR A 42 3.58 -8.94 10.21
C TYR A 42 2.69 -7.70 10.22
N SER A 43 2.53 -7.10 11.38
CA SER A 43 1.76 -5.86 11.51
C SER A 43 2.35 -5.03 12.65
N ASN A 44 2.15 -3.73 12.57
CA ASN A 44 2.55 -2.82 13.62
C ASN A 44 1.59 -1.62 13.65
N SER A 45 1.48 -0.98 14.79
CA SER A 45 0.50 0.08 15.00
C SER A 45 1.03 1.12 15.97
N GLY A 46 0.23 2.18 16.18
CA GLY A 46 0.57 3.21 17.14
C GLY A 46 1.48 4.30 16.61
N PHE A 47 1.55 4.48 15.30
CA PHE A 47 2.35 5.54 14.71
C PHE A 47 1.58 6.86 14.70
N SER A 48 2.21 7.93 15.15
CA SER A 48 1.58 9.25 15.22
C SER A 48 1.29 9.82 13.83
N THR A 49 2.13 9.50 12.85
CA THR A 49 2.00 10.01 11.49
C THR A 49 2.15 8.87 10.49
N LEU A 50 1.62 9.08 9.29
CA LEU A 50 1.80 8.13 8.21
C LEU A 50 3.28 8.02 7.82
N ALA A 51 4.01 9.12 7.88
CA ALA A 51 5.45 9.12 7.60
C ALA A 51 6.22 8.19 8.55
N ASP A 52 5.91 8.24 9.83
CA ASP A 52 6.53 7.34 10.81
C ASP A 52 6.19 5.88 10.52
N CYS A 53 4.95 5.63 10.13
CA CYS A 53 4.50 4.31 9.72
C CYS A 53 5.31 3.80 8.52
N LEU A 54 5.50 4.65 7.51
CA LEU A 54 6.29 4.30 6.31
C LEU A 54 7.75 4.02 6.63
N LEU A 55 8.35 4.78 7.56
CA LEU A 55 9.72 4.52 8.00
C LEU A 55 9.84 3.14 8.63
N ASP A 56 8.86 2.76 9.43
CA ASP A 56 8.86 1.44 10.05
C ASP A 56 8.71 0.32 9.01
N VAL A 57 7.86 0.54 8.01
CA VAL A 57 7.72 -0.38 6.88
C VAL A 57 9.07 -0.57 6.17
N ALA A 58 9.76 0.53 5.90
CA ALA A 58 11.06 0.48 5.24
C ALA A 58 12.08 -0.28 6.07
N ARG A 59 12.06 -0.08 7.37
CA ARG A 59 12.94 -0.77 8.30
C ARG A 59 12.65 -2.26 8.37
N ALA A 60 11.37 -2.62 8.40
CA ALA A 60 10.95 -4.02 8.51
C ALA A 60 11.20 -4.81 7.23
N LEU A 61 11.02 -4.21 6.07
CA LEU A 61 11.05 -4.91 4.78
C LEU A 61 12.29 -4.64 3.96
N GLY A 62 13.06 -3.61 4.28
CA GLY A 62 14.16 -3.14 3.45
C GLY A 62 15.31 -4.12 3.28
N GLY A 63 15.45 -5.10 4.14
CA GLY A 63 16.48 -6.13 4.00
C GLY A 63 16.12 -7.20 2.99
N ASP A 64 14.84 -7.43 2.76
CA ASP A 64 14.36 -8.54 1.94
C ASP A 64 13.72 -8.10 0.62
N PHE A 65 13.22 -6.88 0.56
CA PHE A 65 12.47 -6.39 -0.59
C PHE A 65 12.93 -5.00 -1.01
N LYS A 66 12.79 -4.69 -2.28
CA LYS A 66 13.14 -3.36 -2.83
C LYS A 66 11.92 -2.51 -3.10
N ARG A 67 10.81 -3.13 -3.46
CA ARG A 67 9.56 -2.44 -3.81
C ARG A 67 8.39 -3.10 -3.10
N ILE A 68 7.36 -2.32 -2.91
CA ILE A 68 6.12 -2.79 -2.29
C ILE A 68 4.92 -2.27 -3.08
N TYR A 69 3.83 -3.03 -3.02
CA TYR A 69 2.52 -2.52 -3.40
C TYR A 69 1.90 -1.90 -2.17
N VAL A 70 1.27 -0.76 -2.33
CA VAL A 70 0.70 -0.02 -1.20
C VAL A 70 -0.80 0.08 -1.34
N ARG A 71 -1.50 -0.19 -0.24
CA ARG A 71 -2.92 0.10 -0.08
C ARG A 71 -3.07 1.04 1.09
N LEU A 72 -3.86 2.08 0.92
CA LEU A 72 -4.16 3.02 1.99
C LEU A 72 -5.67 3.09 2.16
N ASP A 73 -6.13 2.75 3.36
CA ASP A 73 -7.55 2.72 3.69
C ASP A 73 -8.37 1.92 2.67
N THR A 74 -7.87 0.74 2.33
CA THR A 74 -8.44 -0.22 1.38
C THR A 74 -8.29 0.12 -0.11
N TYR A 75 -7.78 1.31 -0.44
CA TYR A 75 -7.56 1.70 -1.83
C TYR A 75 -6.15 1.38 -2.28
N CYS A 76 -6.04 0.76 -3.44
CA CYS A 76 -4.75 0.47 -4.04
C CYS A 76 -4.16 1.77 -4.60
N VAL A 77 -3.01 2.18 -4.10
CA VAL A 77 -2.38 3.44 -4.50
C VAL A 77 -1.05 3.24 -5.22
N GLY A 78 -0.81 2.01 -5.68
CA GLY A 78 0.32 1.72 -6.57
C GLY A 78 1.54 1.17 -5.86
N GLU A 79 2.65 1.25 -6.54
CA GLU A 79 3.92 0.73 -6.07
C GLU A 79 4.82 1.85 -5.55
N ARG A 80 5.67 1.50 -4.60
CA ARG A 80 6.69 2.42 -4.10
C ARG A 80 7.98 1.66 -3.85
N ASP A 81 9.11 2.34 -4.06
CA ASP A 81 10.41 1.82 -3.67
C ASP A 81 10.61 2.00 -2.18
N ILE A 82 11.13 0.98 -1.52
CA ILE A 82 11.42 1.07 -0.10
C ILE A 82 12.45 2.15 0.19
N ALA A 83 13.39 2.36 -0.73
CA ALA A 83 14.36 3.44 -0.59
C ALA A 83 13.70 4.82 -0.53
N GLU A 84 12.62 5.04 -1.27
CA GLU A 84 11.86 6.29 -1.21
C GLU A 84 11.18 6.49 0.14
N LEU A 85 10.64 5.42 0.70
CA LEU A 85 10.02 5.47 2.03
C LEU A 85 11.03 5.89 3.09
N LYS A 86 12.25 5.45 2.93
CA LYS A 86 13.32 5.76 3.87
C LYS A 86 13.89 7.16 3.66
N ALA A 87 14.02 7.59 2.39
CA ALA A 87 14.62 8.87 2.06
C ALA A 87 13.68 10.06 2.23
N ALA A 88 12.41 9.88 1.88
CA ALA A 88 11.42 10.96 1.86
C ALA A 88 10.04 10.48 2.36
N PRO A 89 9.96 10.01 3.60
CA PRO A 89 8.70 9.43 4.10
C PRO A 89 7.54 10.42 4.14
N GLU A 90 7.83 11.68 4.41
CA GLU A 90 6.78 12.71 4.47
C GLU A 90 6.20 13.01 3.10
N GLU A 91 7.06 13.08 2.08
CA GLU A 91 6.62 13.29 0.71
C GLU A 91 5.79 12.11 0.20
N VAL A 92 6.27 10.90 0.45
CA VAL A 92 5.55 9.69 0.07
C VAL A 92 4.20 9.63 0.78
N ALA A 93 4.17 9.95 2.07
CA ALA A 93 2.92 9.98 2.83
C ALA A 93 1.91 10.94 2.22
N ALA A 94 2.35 12.14 1.82
CA ALA A 94 1.48 13.11 1.18
C ALA A 94 0.95 12.62 -0.16
N GLU A 95 1.81 12.01 -0.97
CA GLU A 95 1.42 11.43 -2.25
C GLU A 95 0.40 10.31 -2.08
N LEU A 96 0.63 9.42 -1.13
CA LEU A 96 -0.29 8.31 -0.86
C LEU A 96 -1.66 8.80 -0.42
N LYS A 97 -1.70 9.82 0.42
CA LYS A 97 -2.97 10.43 0.85
C LYS A 97 -3.72 11.03 -0.33
N THR A 98 -3.01 11.74 -1.20
CA THR A 98 -3.60 12.34 -2.39
C THR A 98 -4.14 11.26 -3.33
N ASP A 99 -3.36 10.21 -3.57
CA ASP A 99 -3.75 9.12 -4.45
C ASP A 99 -4.93 8.33 -3.88
N SER A 100 -4.97 8.13 -2.58
CA SER A 100 -6.08 7.46 -1.92
C SER A 100 -7.38 8.26 -2.03
N LEU A 101 -7.29 9.58 -1.85
CA LEU A 101 -8.45 10.46 -2.01
C LEU A 101 -8.96 10.46 -3.44
N ALA A 102 -8.05 10.47 -4.42
CA ALA A 102 -8.40 10.42 -5.83
C ALA A 102 -9.08 9.09 -6.18
N ALA A 103 -8.56 7.98 -5.67
CA ALA A 103 -9.15 6.66 -5.89
C ALA A 103 -10.54 6.55 -5.29
N ARG A 104 -10.72 7.10 -4.10
CA ARG A 104 -12.02 7.14 -3.43
C ARG A 104 -13.02 7.98 -4.21
N ALA A 105 -12.60 9.16 -4.68
CA ALA A 105 -13.47 10.03 -5.46
C ALA A 105 -13.89 9.37 -6.76
N ALA A 106 -12.97 8.67 -7.44
CA ALA A 106 -13.26 7.95 -8.66
C ALA A 106 -14.25 6.82 -8.42
N GLU A 107 -14.12 6.09 -7.32
CA GLU A 107 -15.04 5.03 -6.96
C GLU A 107 -16.44 5.58 -6.67
N GLU A 108 -16.53 6.67 -5.92
CA GLU A 108 -17.80 7.32 -5.60
C GLU A 108 -18.48 7.85 -6.87
N ALA A 109 -17.72 8.44 -7.77
CA ALA A 109 -18.25 8.93 -9.05
C ALA A 109 -18.78 7.77 -9.91
N SER A 110 -18.06 6.66 -9.97
CA SER A 110 -18.51 5.47 -10.70
C SER A 110 -19.80 4.89 -10.12
N ALA A 111 -19.90 4.84 -8.80
CA ALA A 111 -21.10 4.37 -8.14
C ALA A 111 -22.31 5.25 -8.45
N LEU A 112 -22.11 6.57 -8.46
CA LEU A 112 -23.18 7.52 -8.81
C LEU A 112 -23.62 7.37 -10.27
N VAL A 113 -22.69 7.20 -11.17
CA VAL A 113 -23.01 6.98 -12.59
C VAL A 113 -23.79 5.70 -12.77
N LEU A 114 -23.40 4.63 -12.12
CA LEU A 114 -24.11 3.36 -12.20
C LEU A 114 -25.53 3.46 -11.66
N GLU A 115 -25.72 4.17 -10.56
CA GLU A 115 -27.05 4.39 -9.99
C GLU A 115 -27.93 5.20 -10.94
N THR A 116 -27.36 6.26 -11.53
CA THR A 116 -28.09 7.09 -12.49
C THR A 116 -28.49 6.27 -13.71
N GLU A 117 -27.60 5.48 -14.25
CA GLU A 117 -27.91 4.62 -15.39
C GLU A 117 -28.98 3.59 -15.05
N ARG A 118 -28.94 3.03 -13.86
CA ARG A 118 -29.94 2.07 -13.39
C ARG A 118 -31.31 2.71 -13.31
N PHE A 119 -31.38 3.97 -12.91
CA PHE A 119 -32.63 4.71 -12.84
C PHE A 119 -33.17 5.06 -14.22
N ASN A 120 -32.30 5.47 -15.13
CA ASN A 120 -32.69 5.94 -16.46
C ASN A 120 -32.76 4.82 -17.51
N GLY A 121 -32.28 3.65 -17.19
CA GLY A 121 -32.17 2.52 -18.09
C GLY A 121 -33.44 1.72 -18.30
N ARG A 122 -34.58 2.31 -18.07
CA ARG A 122 -35.87 1.61 -18.26
C ARG A 122 -36.55 1.88 -19.53
#